data_73d860ff5f61c9b76964270f5eb6f5d8
#
_entry.id   73d860ff5f61c9b76964270f5eb6f5d8
#
_cell.length_a   1.000
_cell.length_b   1.000
_cell.length_c   1.000
_cell.angle_alpha   90.00
_cell.angle_beta   90.00
_cell.angle_gamma   90.00
#
_symmetry.space_group_name_H-M   'P 1'
#
loop_
_entity.id
_entity.type
_entity.pdbx_description
1 polymer ?
#
loop_
_entity_poly.entity_id
_entity_poly.type
_entity_poly.pdbx_seq_one_letter_code
_entity_poly.pdbx_strand_id
1 'polypeptide(L)'
;MTALSELVYGKNNERGPWPYFTEKFPIKVNTLSLSSTLNKELEEDIRKYGDHLQGRTAAKCLMTRWDMETVSPAFSKIGEEAIRIAEACPLATRTDTDGNPDKVSLFIRESWGLIYQTGQQTNIHNHW
;
A
#
# COMPACT_ATOMS: atom_id res chain seq x y z
N MET A 1 24.84 2.44 -6.83
CA MET A 1 23.41 2.46 -6.44
C MET A 1 23.04 3.87 -6.05
N THR A 2 22.03 4.44 -6.66
CA THR A 2 21.57 5.80 -6.36
C THR A 2 20.76 5.78 -5.06
N ALA A 3 21.05 6.68 -4.14
CA ALA A 3 20.26 6.83 -2.93
C ALA A 3 18.82 7.26 -3.26
N LEU A 4 17.84 6.81 -2.48
CA LEU A 4 16.43 7.15 -2.69
C LEU A 4 16.21 8.66 -2.74
N SER A 5 16.90 9.41 -1.90
CA SER A 5 16.85 10.86 -1.87
C SER A 5 17.28 11.49 -3.21
N GLU A 6 18.28 10.94 -3.87
CA GLU A 6 18.70 11.40 -5.20
C GLU A 6 17.65 11.09 -6.28
N LEU A 7 16.96 9.95 -6.17
CA LEU A 7 15.88 9.60 -7.10
C LEU A 7 14.69 10.55 -6.97
N VAL A 8 14.39 11.00 -5.76
CA VAL A 8 13.24 11.87 -5.48
C VAL A 8 13.55 13.35 -5.68
N TYR A 9 14.75 13.79 -5.25
CA TYR A 9 15.10 15.21 -5.18
C TYR A 9 16.26 15.62 -6.08
N GLY A 10 16.88 14.66 -6.78
CA GLY A 10 18.07 14.90 -7.59
C GLY A 10 19.38 14.83 -6.78
N LYS A 11 20.51 14.98 -7.48
CA LYS A 11 21.83 14.79 -6.87
C LYS A 11 22.18 15.78 -5.78
N ASN A 12 21.61 16.97 -5.82
CA ASN A 12 21.85 18.04 -4.85
C ASN A 12 20.74 18.10 -3.81
N ASN A 13 20.40 17.01 -3.26
CA ASN A 13 19.35 16.83 -2.27
C ASN A 13 19.54 17.69 -0.99
N GLU A 14 19.97 18.93 -1.16
CA GLU A 14 20.24 19.86 -0.06
C GLU A 14 18.97 20.31 0.67
N ARG A 15 17.81 20.02 0.08
CA ARG A 15 16.53 20.51 0.58
C ARG A 15 15.42 19.48 0.58
N GLY A 16 15.76 18.23 0.53
CA GLY A 16 14.74 17.24 0.77
C GLY A 16 14.02 17.62 2.07
N PRO A 17 12.71 17.99 2.04
CA PRO A 17 11.97 18.26 3.27
C PRO A 17 11.87 17.03 4.17
N TRP A 18 12.38 15.92 3.69
CA TRP A 18 12.24 14.59 4.28
C TRP A 18 13.61 13.99 4.57
N PRO A 19 14.28 14.40 5.65
CA PRO A 19 15.56 13.81 6.05
C PRO A 19 15.45 12.31 6.36
N TYR A 20 14.23 11.78 6.34
CA TYR A 20 13.94 10.37 6.57
C TYR A 20 14.09 9.49 5.33
N PHE A 21 14.12 10.06 4.13
CA PHE A 21 14.45 9.34 2.89
C PHE A 21 15.97 9.15 2.78
N THR A 22 16.53 8.50 3.76
CA THR A 22 17.92 8.12 3.83
C THR A 22 18.03 6.61 3.86
N GLU A 23 19.24 6.09 3.84
CA GLU A 23 19.51 4.66 4.01
C GLU A 23 18.95 4.05 5.29
N LYS A 24 18.61 4.88 6.30
CA LYS A 24 17.97 4.44 7.55
C LYS A 24 16.55 3.91 7.34
N PHE A 25 15.89 4.31 6.27
CA PHE A 25 14.52 3.91 5.95
C PHE A 25 14.46 3.29 4.55
N PRO A 26 15.08 2.12 4.36
CA PRO A 26 15.10 1.48 3.07
C PRO A 26 13.69 1.07 2.66
N ILE A 27 13.37 1.30 1.38
CA ILE A 27 12.15 0.77 0.79
C ILE A 27 12.31 -0.74 0.61
N LYS A 28 11.39 -1.50 1.15
CA LYS A 28 11.27 -2.94 0.91
C LYS A 28 10.24 -3.19 -0.16
N VAL A 29 10.64 -3.92 -1.19
CA VAL A 29 9.73 -4.38 -2.24
C VAL A 29 9.58 -5.88 -2.11
N ASN A 30 8.34 -6.33 -2.00
CA ASN A 30 7.99 -7.74 -1.97
C ASN A 30 7.05 -8.03 -3.14
N THR A 31 7.25 -9.16 -3.77
CA THR A 31 6.41 -9.61 -4.89
C THR A 31 5.62 -10.83 -4.45
N LEU A 32 4.32 -10.78 -4.71
CA LEU A 32 3.41 -11.89 -4.48
C LEU A 32 2.87 -12.37 -5.81
N SER A 33 3.09 -13.65 -6.11
CA SER A 33 2.49 -14.28 -7.28
C SER A 33 1.10 -14.78 -6.93
N LEU A 34 0.09 -14.20 -7.57
CA LEU A 34 -1.30 -14.60 -7.39
C LEU A 34 -1.67 -15.71 -8.36
N SER A 35 -2.52 -16.65 -7.92
CA SER A 35 -3.14 -17.59 -8.82
C SER A 35 -4.07 -16.87 -9.81
N SER A 36 -4.27 -17.45 -10.99
CA SER A 36 -5.20 -16.90 -11.97
C SER A 36 -6.65 -16.84 -11.44
N THR A 37 -7.03 -17.81 -10.61
CA THR A 37 -8.35 -17.84 -9.95
C THR A 37 -8.51 -16.68 -8.99
N LEU A 38 -7.53 -16.45 -8.10
CA LEU A 38 -7.58 -15.33 -7.15
C LEU A 38 -7.58 -13.97 -7.86
N ASN A 39 -6.79 -13.85 -8.91
CA ASN A 39 -6.74 -12.63 -9.71
C ASN A 39 -8.09 -12.31 -10.36
N LYS A 40 -8.76 -13.35 -10.87
CA LYS A 40 -10.10 -13.21 -11.44
C LYS A 40 -11.14 -12.83 -10.39
N GLU A 41 -11.10 -13.46 -9.22
CA GLU A 41 -11.98 -13.12 -8.09
C GLU A 41 -11.80 -11.69 -7.63
N LEU A 42 -10.56 -11.19 -7.55
CA LEU A 42 -10.26 -9.80 -7.24
C LEU A 42 -10.88 -8.85 -8.27
N GLU A 43 -10.72 -9.13 -9.54
CA GLU A 43 -11.29 -8.30 -10.61
C GLU A 43 -12.83 -8.30 -10.55
N GLU A 44 -13.44 -9.46 -10.38
CA GLU A 44 -14.90 -9.60 -10.25
C GLU A 44 -15.43 -8.79 -9.05
N ASP A 45 -14.76 -8.86 -7.92
CA ASP A 45 -15.15 -8.13 -6.72
C ASP A 45 -14.96 -6.62 -6.87
N ILE A 46 -13.88 -6.18 -7.53
CA ILE A 46 -13.70 -4.76 -7.82
C ILE A 46 -14.84 -4.25 -8.73
N ARG A 47 -15.23 -5.02 -9.72
CA ARG A 47 -16.35 -4.64 -10.59
C ARG A 47 -17.70 -4.64 -9.87
N LYS A 48 -17.90 -5.59 -8.97
CA LYS A 48 -19.13 -5.72 -8.18
C LYS A 48 -19.31 -4.58 -7.19
N TYR A 49 -18.25 -4.21 -6.48
CA TYR A 49 -18.30 -3.20 -5.42
C TYR A 49 -17.80 -1.82 -5.84
N GLY A 50 -17.27 -1.72 -7.07
CA GLY A 50 -16.75 -0.48 -7.61
C GLY A 50 -17.86 0.49 -8.02
N ASP A 51 -17.57 1.76 -7.82
CA ASP A 51 -18.41 2.87 -8.28
C ASP A 51 -17.52 3.99 -8.83
N HIS A 52 -18.08 4.80 -9.70
CA HIS A 52 -17.43 6.01 -10.21
C HIS A 52 -17.68 7.17 -9.26
N LEU A 53 -17.04 7.13 -8.10
CA LEU A 53 -17.16 8.15 -7.04
C LEU A 53 -16.41 9.43 -7.42
N GLN A 54 -16.84 10.06 -8.51
CA GLN A 54 -16.23 11.29 -8.97
C GLN A 54 -16.39 12.39 -7.91
N GLY A 55 -15.28 13.04 -7.57
CA GLY A 55 -15.23 14.19 -6.68
C GLY A 55 -14.96 13.87 -5.20
N ARG A 56 -14.94 12.61 -4.79
CA ARG A 56 -14.70 12.23 -3.39
C ARG A 56 -13.27 11.75 -3.12
N THR A 57 -12.57 11.35 -4.15
CA THR A 57 -11.20 10.82 -4.04
C THR A 57 -10.30 11.38 -5.12
N ALA A 58 -9.00 11.21 -4.96
CA ALA A 58 -8.03 11.57 -5.99
C ALA A 58 -8.12 10.64 -7.22
N ALA A 59 -8.64 9.43 -7.07
CA ALA A 59 -8.80 8.47 -8.14
C ALA A 59 -9.99 8.84 -9.04
N LYS A 60 -9.74 8.92 -10.34
CA LYS A 60 -10.73 9.24 -11.37
C LYS A 60 -11.02 7.99 -12.20
N CYS A 61 -11.48 6.94 -11.55
CA CYS A 61 -11.72 5.64 -12.13
C CYS A 61 -12.80 4.88 -11.36
N LEU A 62 -13.03 3.63 -11.74
CA LEU A 62 -13.83 2.72 -10.94
C LEU A 62 -13.08 2.41 -9.64
N MET A 63 -13.68 2.69 -8.50
CA MET A 63 -13.09 2.49 -7.18
C MET A 63 -14.10 1.81 -6.27
N THR A 64 -13.61 0.86 -5.48
CA THR A 64 -14.43 0.16 -4.50
C THR A 64 -14.58 0.97 -3.20
N ARG A 65 -15.38 0.46 -2.30
CA ARG A 65 -15.38 0.83 -0.89
C ARG A 65 -14.00 0.56 -0.26
N TRP A 66 -13.75 1.12 0.90
CA TRP A 66 -12.43 1.08 1.54
C TRP A 66 -12.23 -0.05 2.55
N ASP A 67 -13.21 -0.89 2.73
CA ASP A 67 -13.18 -2.03 3.65
C ASP A 67 -13.40 -3.35 2.91
N MET A 68 -12.76 -3.49 1.75
CA MET A 68 -12.93 -4.65 0.88
C MET A 68 -12.57 -5.98 1.56
N GLU A 69 -11.64 -5.96 2.51
CA GLU A 69 -11.27 -7.13 3.31
C GLU A 69 -12.45 -7.69 4.12
N THR A 70 -13.46 -6.86 4.41
CA THR A 70 -14.63 -7.28 5.17
C THR A 70 -15.71 -7.93 4.31
N VAL A 71 -15.71 -7.69 3.02
CA VAL A 71 -16.77 -8.14 2.10
C VAL A 71 -16.27 -9.10 1.01
N SER A 72 -14.96 -9.18 0.78
CA SER A 72 -14.33 -10.01 -0.24
C SER A 72 -13.34 -10.99 0.37
N PRO A 73 -13.58 -12.31 0.26
CA PRO A 73 -12.59 -13.31 0.66
C PRO A 73 -11.26 -13.19 -0.11
N ALA A 74 -11.30 -12.74 -1.36
CA ALA A 74 -10.08 -12.53 -2.15
C ALA A 74 -9.25 -11.38 -1.59
N PHE A 75 -9.85 -10.26 -1.21
CA PHE A 75 -9.17 -9.16 -0.54
C PHE A 75 -8.66 -9.56 0.84
N SER A 76 -9.42 -10.34 1.59
CA SER A 76 -8.98 -10.87 2.89
C SER A 76 -7.72 -11.72 2.76
N LYS A 77 -7.63 -12.58 1.75
CA LYS A 77 -6.42 -13.36 1.48
C LYS A 77 -5.21 -12.49 1.15
N ILE A 78 -5.38 -11.47 0.32
CA ILE A 78 -4.30 -10.52 0.01
C ILE A 78 -3.88 -9.77 1.28
N GLY A 79 -4.83 -9.37 2.11
CA GLY A 79 -4.57 -8.73 3.39
C GLY A 79 -3.75 -9.61 4.35
N GLU A 80 -4.09 -10.88 4.46
CA GLU A 80 -3.33 -11.86 5.26
C GLU A 80 -1.89 -12.00 4.78
N GLU A 81 -1.68 -12.10 3.48
CA GLU A 81 -0.33 -12.16 2.89
C GLU A 81 0.44 -10.85 3.10
N ALA A 82 -0.20 -9.71 2.96
CA ALA A 82 0.41 -8.42 3.23
C ALA A 82 0.86 -8.28 4.69
N ILE A 83 0.03 -8.73 5.63
CA ILE A 83 0.38 -8.76 7.06
C ILE A 83 1.57 -9.69 7.29
N ARG A 84 1.56 -10.88 6.72
CA ARG A 84 2.66 -11.85 6.84
C ARG A 84 3.98 -11.26 6.35
N ILE A 85 3.98 -10.59 5.21
CA ILE A 85 5.15 -9.91 4.65
C ILE A 85 5.61 -8.77 5.56
N ALA A 86 4.67 -7.96 6.05
CA ALA A 86 4.98 -6.83 6.92
C ALA A 86 5.54 -7.28 8.28
N GLU A 87 5.00 -8.33 8.87
CA GLU A 87 5.49 -8.91 10.13
C GLU A 87 6.91 -9.46 10.01
N ALA A 88 7.28 -9.96 8.83
CA ALA A 88 8.65 -10.40 8.55
C ALA A 88 9.63 -9.23 8.33
N CYS A 89 9.14 -8.00 8.23
CA CYS A 89 9.98 -6.83 8.04
C CYS A 89 10.56 -6.34 9.37
N PRO A 90 11.90 -6.13 9.48
CA PRO A 90 12.54 -5.63 10.72
C PRO A 90 11.99 -4.27 11.18
N LEU A 91 11.43 -3.48 10.28
CA LEU A 91 10.85 -2.17 10.61
C LEU A 91 9.49 -2.27 11.33
N ALA A 92 8.87 -3.44 11.34
CA ALA A 92 7.63 -3.68 12.08
C ALA A 92 7.87 -3.91 13.58
N THR A 93 9.12 -4.02 14.02
CA THR A 93 9.46 -4.21 15.43
C THR A 93 9.68 -2.88 16.11
N ARG A 94 9.10 -2.72 17.28
CA ARG A 94 9.39 -1.63 18.21
C ARG A 94 10.09 -2.19 19.43
N THR A 95 10.79 -1.32 20.15
CA THR A 95 11.26 -1.62 21.50
C THR A 95 10.38 -0.92 22.53
N ASP A 96 10.14 -1.58 23.64
CA ASP A 96 9.50 -0.96 24.79
C ASP A 96 10.47 0.04 25.50
N THR A 97 10.01 0.63 26.58
CA THR A 97 10.81 1.60 27.37
C THR A 97 12.06 0.98 27.99
N ASP A 98 12.09 -0.34 28.16
CA ASP A 98 13.21 -1.10 28.73
C ASP A 98 14.18 -1.62 27.66
N GLY A 99 13.90 -1.32 26.37
CA GLY A 99 14.73 -1.74 25.26
C GLY A 99 14.44 -3.17 24.75
N ASN A 100 13.41 -3.81 25.25
CA ASN A 100 13.00 -5.15 24.79
C ASN A 100 12.14 -5.06 23.52
N PRO A 101 12.20 -6.08 22.63
CA PRO A 101 11.29 -6.14 21.48
C PRO A 101 9.85 -6.14 21.94
N ASP A 102 9.08 -5.16 21.46
CA ASP A 102 7.65 -5.08 21.69
C ASP A 102 6.91 -5.93 20.65
N LYS A 103 5.90 -6.67 21.07
CA LYS A 103 5.03 -7.41 20.17
C LYS A 103 4.09 -6.43 19.47
N VAL A 104 4.31 -6.24 18.18
CA VAL A 104 3.43 -5.44 17.33
C VAL A 104 2.45 -6.35 16.63
N SER A 105 1.16 -6.10 16.85
CA SER A 105 0.10 -6.74 16.08
C SER A 105 -0.29 -5.85 14.92
N LEU A 106 -0.27 -6.39 13.71
CA LEU A 106 -0.64 -5.68 12.49
C LEU A 106 -2.03 -6.11 12.04
N PHE A 107 -2.77 -5.18 11.48
CA PHE A 107 -4.07 -5.43 10.88
C PHE A 107 -4.27 -4.55 9.65
N ILE A 108 -5.14 -4.95 8.75
CA ILE A 108 -5.54 -4.13 7.61
C ILE A 108 -6.56 -3.10 8.09
N ARG A 109 -6.19 -1.85 8.01
CA ARG A 109 -7.09 -0.74 8.33
C ARG A 109 -8.06 -0.44 7.20
N GLU A 110 -7.54 -0.41 6.00
CA GLU A 110 -8.28 -0.08 4.79
C GLU A 110 -7.73 -0.89 3.63
N SER A 111 -8.62 -1.37 2.77
CA SER A 111 -8.27 -1.97 1.49
C SER A 111 -9.30 -1.63 0.43
N TRP A 112 -8.83 -1.29 -0.75
CA TRP A 112 -9.70 -0.97 -1.88
C TRP A 112 -9.08 -1.40 -3.19
N GLY A 113 -9.92 -1.55 -4.20
CA GLY A 113 -9.52 -1.87 -5.55
C GLY A 113 -9.88 -0.77 -6.53
N LEU A 114 -9.09 -0.68 -7.57
CA LEU A 114 -9.21 0.32 -8.62
C LEU A 114 -9.14 -0.35 -9.98
N ILE A 115 -10.00 0.06 -10.91
CA ILE A 115 -9.87 -0.30 -12.32
C ILE A 115 -9.82 0.99 -13.13
N TYR A 116 -8.71 1.17 -13.83
CA TYR A 116 -8.51 2.27 -14.76
C TYR A 116 -8.80 1.84 -16.18
N GLN A 117 -9.51 2.69 -16.90
CA GLN A 117 -9.61 2.63 -18.36
C GLN A 117 -8.63 3.65 -18.97
N THR A 118 -8.36 3.50 -20.25
CA THR A 118 -7.50 4.45 -20.98
C THR A 118 -8.01 5.87 -20.79
N GLY A 119 -7.10 6.78 -20.43
CA GLY A 119 -7.41 8.19 -20.17
C GLY A 119 -7.84 8.50 -18.73
N GLN A 120 -8.07 7.51 -17.90
CA GLN A 120 -8.34 7.73 -16.47
C GLN A 120 -7.04 7.86 -15.67
N GLN A 121 -7.10 8.56 -14.56
CA GLN A 121 -5.93 8.88 -13.75
C GLN A 121 -6.26 9.01 -12.28
N THR A 122 -5.23 8.98 -11.46
CA THR A 122 -5.28 9.45 -10.07
C THR A 122 -4.62 10.81 -9.98
N ASN A 123 -5.28 11.77 -9.36
CA ASN A 123 -4.68 13.06 -9.08
C ASN A 123 -3.55 12.92 -8.05
N ILE A 124 -2.58 13.81 -8.12
CA ILE A 124 -1.51 13.88 -7.12
C ILE A 124 -2.12 14.11 -5.74
N HIS A 125 -1.74 13.27 -4.80
CA HIS A 125 -2.25 13.33 -3.43
C HIS A 125 -1.21 12.75 -2.46
N ASN A 126 -1.49 12.85 -1.18
CA ASN A 126 -0.67 12.28 -0.12
C ASN A 126 -1.52 11.48 0.85
N HIS A 127 -0.84 10.68 1.64
CA HIS A 127 -1.40 9.93 2.76
C HIS A 127 -0.73 10.37 4.05
N TRP A 128 -1.52 10.88 4.99
CA TRP A 128 -1.07 11.34 6.31
C TRP A 128 -1.35 10.30 7.38
#